data_5422e68ded978a253f708dc4bdce25e2
#
_entry.id   5422e68ded978a253f708dc4bdce25e2
#
_cell.length_a   1.000
_cell.length_b   1.000
_cell.length_c   1.000
_cell.angle_alpha   90.00
_cell.angle_beta   90.00
_cell.angle_gamma   90.00
#
_symmetry.space_group_name_H-M   'P 1'
#
loop_
_entity.id
_entity.type
_entity.pdbx_description
1 polymer ?
#
loop_
_entity_poly.entity_id
_entity_poly.type
_entity_poly.pdbx_seq_one_letter_code
_entity_poly.pdbx_strand_id
1 'polypeptide(L)'
;MLTVGDSFPEYELTACVSLEADKAFETIHHKSYQGQWRVVFFWPKDFTFICPTEIAEFGRLNGEFADRDAQVLGVSVDNEFVHYAWRKDHPDLRELPFPMLSDIKRELTEACGVLGEDGVAQRATFIVDPNNEIQFAMVTAGSVGRNVSEVLRVLDALQTDELCPCNWNKGADTLDATKLMAGA
;
A
#
# COMPACT_ATOMS: atom_id res chain seq x y z
N MET A 1 -1.92 -8.78 13.81
CA MET A 1 -1.86 -8.26 12.44
C MET A 1 -2.91 -9.01 11.60
N LEU A 2 -3.66 -8.28 10.79
CA LEU A 2 -4.57 -8.88 9.81
C LEU A 2 -3.79 -9.65 8.74
N THR A 3 -4.44 -10.63 8.13
CA THR A 3 -3.83 -11.54 7.16
C THR A 3 -4.76 -11.80 5.98
N VAL A 4 -4.32 -12.65 5.05
CA VAL A 4 -5.11 -13.07 3.88
C VAL A 4 -6.44 -13.69 4.30
N GLY A 5 -7.53 -13.26 3.67
CA GLY A 5 -8.91 -13.64 3.97
C GLY A 5 -9.63 -12.72 4.97
N ASP A 6 -8.91 -11.86 5.70
CA ASP A 6 -9.55 -10.86 6.56
C ASP A 6 -10.08 -9.68 5.72
N SER A 7 -11.17 -9.05 6.18
CA SER A 7 -11.65 -7.80 5.61
C SER A 7 -10.78 -6.63 6.07
N PHE A 8 -10.41 -5.74 5.14
CA PHE A 8 -9.69 -4.53 5.49
C PHE A 8 -10.60 -3.58 6.30
N PRO A 9 -10.10 -2.93 7.38
CA PRO A 9 -10.91 -2.13 8.29
C PRO A 9 -11.57 -0.92 7.63
N GLU A 10 -12.67 -0.45 8.22
CA GLU A 10 -13.23 0.87 7.90
C GLU A 10 -12.32 1.97 8.43
N TYR A 11 -12.20 3.05 7.68
CA TYR A 11 -11.45 4.25 8.08
C TYR A 11 -12.02 5.50 7.42
N GLU A 12 -11.77 6.64 8.06
CA GLU A 12 -11.99 7.98 7.51
C GLU A 12 -10.85 8.86 8.02
N LEU A 13 -9.94 9.23 7.12
CA LEU A 13 -8.68 9.91 7.46
C LEU A 13 -8.48 11.12 6.54
N THR A 14 -7.94 12.21 7.12
CA THR A 14 -7.44 13.32 6.30
C THR A 14 -6.14 12.90 5.61
N ALA A 15 -6.02 13.21 4.35
CA ALA A 15 -4.85 12.90 3.55
C ALA A 15 -4.25 14.17 2.92
N CYS A 16 -2.92 14.21 2.81
CA CYS A 16 -2.23 15.15 1.96
C CYS A 16 -2.21 14.59 0.52
N VAL A 17 -2.90 15.27 -0.39
CA VAL A 17 -3.07 14.83 -1.79
C VAL A 17 -2.33 15.71 -2.78
N SER A 18 -2.02 16.96 -2.41
CA SER A 18 -1.40 17.95 -3.29
C SER A 18 -0.52 18.94 -2.51
N LEU A 19 0.31 19.70 -3.21
CA LEU A 19 1.02 20.86 -2.66
C LEU A 19 0.34 22.21 -3.04
N GLU A 20 -0.74 22.19 -3.80
CA GLU A 20 -1.57 23.37 -4.03
C GLU A 20 -2.34 23.71 -2.76
N ALA A 21 -2.20 24.93 -2.24
CA ALA A 21 -2.65 25.30 -0.90
C ALA A 21 -4.16 25.11 -0.67
N ASP A 22 -4.99 25.33 -1.69
CA ASP A 22 -6.45 25.17 -1.65
C ASP A 22 -6.94 23.74 -1.94
N LYS A 23 -6.03 22.82 -2.33
CA LYS A 23 -6.32 21.43 -2.67
C LYS A 23 -5.37 20.45 -1.96
N ALA A 24 -4.70 20.90 -0.92
CA ALA A 24 -3.66 20.11 -0.25
C ALA A 24 -4.22 18.91 0.50
N PHE A 25 -5.43 19.02 1.01
CA PHE A 25 -6.01 18.03 1.91
C PHE A 25 -7.38 17.56 1.43
N GLU A 26 -7.61 16.27 1.58
CA GLU A 26 -8.87 15.60 1.27
C GLU A 26 -9.19 14.55 2.34
N THR A 27 -10.46 14.28 2.60
CA THR A 27 -10.87 13.17 3.45
C THR A 27 -11.03 11.92 2.59
N ILE A 28 -10.23 10.89 2.91
CA ILE A 28 -10.28 9.58 2.28
C ILE A 28 -10.89 8.58 3.26
N HIS A 29 -11.92 7.88 2.83
CA HIS A 29 -12.58 6.85 3.64
C HIS A 29 -12.59 5.50 2.92
N HIS A 30 -12.92 4.44 3.65
CA HIS A 30 -12.84 3.06 3.17
C HIS A 30 -13.64 2.79 1.88
N LYS A 31 -14.63 3.64 1.53
CA LYS A 31 -15.42 3.55 0.29
C LYS A 31 -14.92 4.43 -0.84
N SER A 32 -13.91 5.30 -0.61
CA SER A 32 -13.42 6.22 -1.64
C SER A 32 -12.93 5.50 -2.91
N TYR A 33 -12.42 4.27 -2.76
CA TYR A 33 -11.92 3.42 -3.85
C TYR A 33 -12.61 2.06 -3.86
N GLN A 34 -13.92 2.04 -3.58
CA GLN A 34 -14.70 0.81 -3.57
C GLN A 34 -14.79 0.20 -4.98
N GLY A 35 -14.57 -1.11 -5.07
CA GLY A 35 -14.57 -1.83 -6.34
C GLY A 35 -13.24 -1.83 -7.09
N GLN A 36 -12.21 -1.14 -6.55
CA GLN A 36 -10.84 -1.16 -7.05
C GLN A 36 -9.93 -1.97 -6.14
N TRP A 37 -8.84 -2.46 -6.70
CA TRP A 37 -7.71 -2.95 -5.91
C TRP A 37 -7.07 -1.80 -5.13
N ARG A 38 -6.57 -2.06 -3.94
CA ARG A 38 -5.85 -1.08 -3.12
C ARG A 38 -4.54 -1.66 -2.63
N VAL A 39 -3.49 -0.89 -2.75
CA VAL A 39 -2.20 -1.18 -2.12
C VAL A 39 -2.04 -0.19 -0.98
N VAL A 40 -2.28 -0.66 0.24
CA VAL A 40 -2.17 0.17 1.44
C VAL A 40 -0.85 -0.14 2.14
N PHE A 41 0.03 0.85 2.22
CA PHE A 41 1.32 0.67 2.87
C PHE A 41 1.52 1.65 4.03
N PHE A 42 2.07 1.14 5.11
CA PHE A 42 2.36 1.91 6.31
C PHE A 42 3.85 2.17 6.44
N TRP A 43 4.22 3.34 6.96
CA TRP A 43 5.59 3.65 7.36
C TRP A 43 5.63 4.25 8.77
N PRO A 44 6.77 4.12 9.51
CA PRO A 44 6.85 4.52 10.91
C PRO A 44 6.72 6.03 11.15
N LYS A 45 7.52 6.84 10.50
CA LYS A 45 7.66 8.29 10.77
C LYS A 45 8.08 9.06 9.54
N ASP A 46 7.52 10.26 9.37
CA ASP A 46 8.00 11.26 8.43
C ASP A 46 9.40 11.76 8.82
N PHE A 47 10.07 12.42 7.89
CA PHE A 47 11.41 12.99 8.06
C PHE A 47 12.48 12.00 8.56
N THR A 48 12.38 10.73 8.13
CA THR A 48 13.36 9.69 8.40
C THR A 48 14.13 9.29 7.13
N PHE A 49 14.89 8.19 7.16
CA PHE A 49 15.90 7.91 6.12
C PHE A 49 15.45 6.85 5.11
N ILE A 50 14.81 5.77 5.55
CA ILE A 50 14.34 4.69 4.66
C ILE A 50 12.97 5.03 4.08
N CYS A 51 12.08 5.64 4.88
CA CYS A 51 10.70 5.90 4.47
C CYS A 51 10.58 6.70 3.16
N PRO A 52 11.36 7.78 2.93
CA PRO A 52 11.23 8.54 1.69
C PRO A 52 11.62 7.72 0.45
N THR A 53 12.57 6.79 0.58
CA THR A 53 12.98 5.93 -0.54
C THR A 53 11.87 4.98 -0.99
N GLU A 54 11.11 4.45 -0.04
CA GLU A 54 9.97 3.56 -0.33
C GLU A 54 8.79 4.35 -0.92
N ILE A 55 8.45 5.50 -0.32
CA ILE A 55 7.36 6.36 -0.77
C ILE A 55 7.63 6.84 -2.21
N ALA A 56 8.87 7.28 -2.48
CA ALA A 56 9.29 7.69 -3.82
C ALA A 56 9.18 6.54 -4.83
N GLU A 57 9.54 5.31 -4.44
CA GLU A 57 9.46 4.15 -5.34
C GLU A 57 7.99 3.75 -5.62
N PHE A 58 7.10 3.81 -4.63
CA PHE A 58 5.66 3.68 -4.87
C PHE A 58 5.16 4.78 -5.83
N GLY A 59 5.65 6.01 -5.68
CA GLY A 59 5.34 7.13 -6.58
C GLY A 59 5.81 6.87 -8.01
N ARG A 60 7.03 6.41 -8.18
CA ARG A 60 7.62 6.07 -9.49
C ARG A 60 6.84 4.96 -10.20
N LEU A 61 6.36 3.97 -9.46
CA LEU A 61 5.60 2.83 -9.99
C LEU A 61 4.07 3.06 -9.98
N ASN A 62 3.59 4.23 -9.56
CA ASN A 62 2.15 4.47 -9.43
C ASN A 62 1.37 4.28 -10.74
N GLY A 63 1.95 4.64 -11.88
CA GLY A 63 1.36 4.39 -13.19
C GLY A 63 1.13 2.90 -13.45
N GLU A 64 2.10 2.06 -13.07
CA GLU A 64 1.99 0.60 -13.17
C GLU A 64 0.87 0.04 -12.28
N PHE A 65 0.68 0.59 -11.07
CA PHE A 65 -0.45 0.22 -10.21
C PHE A 65 -1.78 0.69 -10.80
N ALA A 66 -1.85 1.92 -11.32
CA ALA A 66 -3.05 2.46 -11.95
C ALA A 66 -3.48 1.67 -13.19
N ASP A 67 -2.54 1.22 -14.02
CA ASP A 67 -2.79 0.35 -15.19
C ASP A 67 -3.41 -1.01 -14.79
N ARG A 68 -3.34 -1.36 -13.52
CA ARG A 68 -3.92 -2.57 -12.91
C ARG A 68 -5.18 -2.29 -12.09
N ASP A 69 -5.79 -1.11 -12.29
CA ASP A 69 -6.93 -0.64 -11.49
C ASP A 69 -6.67 -0.71 -9.98
N ALA A 70 -5.46 -0.37 -9.57
CA ALA A 70 -5.03 -0.42 -8.18
C ALA A 70 -4.64 0.96 -7.66
N GLN A 71 -5.33 1.41 -6.59
CA GLN A 71 -5.02 2.65 -5.90
C GLN A 71 -3.96 2.42 -4.82
N VAL A 72 -2.87 3.18 -4.89
CA VAL A 72 -1.85 3.22 -3.84
C VAL A 72 -2.29 4.20 -2.75
N LEU A 73 -2.19 3.78 -1.49
CA LEU A 73 -2.50 4.58 -0.30
C LEU A 73 -1.34 4.45 0.69
N GLY A 74 -0.71 5.56 1.02
CA GLY A 74 0.33 5.60 2.04
C GLY A 74 -0.24 6.07 3.38
N VAL A 75 0.17 5.47 4.50
CA VAL A 75 -0.37 5.75 5.84
C VAL A 75 0.76 5.88 6.86
N SER A 76 0.72 6.92 7.69
CA SER A 76 1.49 6.98 8.93
C SER A 76 0.66 7.61 10.05
N VAL A 77 1.21 7.59 11.26
CA VAL A 77 0.60 8.25 12.43
C VAL A 77 0.95 9.73 12.54
N ASP A 78 1.69 10.29 11.59
CA ASP A 78 1.93 11.72 11.48
C ASP A 78 0.66 12.45 11.00
N ASN A 79 0.56 13.77 11.26
CA ASN A 79 -0.58 14.54 10.80
C ASN A 79 -0.40 15.04 9.35
N GLU A 80 -1.50 15.44 8.73
CA GLU A 80 -1.56 15.90 7.34
C GLU A 80 -0.67 17.10 7.02
N PHE A 81 -0.43 17.99 7.99
CA PHE A 81 0.46 19.13 7.82
C PHE A 81 1.93 18.71 7.84
N VAL A 82 2.28 17.66 8.60
CA VAL A 82 3.62 17.06 8.58
C VAL A 82 3.87 16.41 7.22
N HIS A 83 2.91 15.66 6.69
CA HIS A 83 2.99 15.10 5.33
C HIS A 83 3.16 16.19 4.28
N TYR A 84 2.38 17.27 4.36
CA TYR A 84 2.51 18.41 3.46
C TYR A 84 3.89 19.05 3.52
N ALA A 85 4.39 19.33 4.74
CA ALA A 85 5.71 19.91 4.95
C ALA A 85 6.81 19.01 4.39
N TRP A 86 6.72 17.71 4.62
CA TRP A 86 7.70 16.75 4.14
C TRP A 86 7.69 16.61 2.62
N ARG A 87 6.52 16.54 1.99
CA ARG A 87 6.40 16.57 0.52
C ARG A 87 7.01 17.84 -0.06
N LYS A 88 6.80 18.98 0.58
CA LYS A 88 7.36 20.26 0.14
C LYS A 88 8.89 20.32 0.27
N ASP A 89 9.43 19.75 1.33
CA ASP A 89 10.86 19.77 1.66
C ASP A 89 11.67 18.74 0.86
N HIS A 90 11.15 17.51 0.73
CA HIS A 90 11.86 16.41 0.08
C HIS A 90 11.63 16.37 -1.43
N PRO A 91 12.68 16.47 -2.27
CA PRO A 91 12.53 16.59 -3.72
C PRO A 91 11.77 15.42 -4.36
N ASP A 92 12.01 14.18 -3.91
CA ASP A 92 11.40 12.99 -4.50
C ASP A 92 9.95 12.76 -4.05
N LEU A 93 9.44 13.55 -3.08
CA LEU A 93 8.07 13.44 -2.58
C LEU A 93 7.14 14.55 -3.09
N ARG A 94 7.66 15.56 -3.77
CA ARG A 94 6.87 16.71 -4.24
C ARG A 94 5.73 16.32 -5.17
N GLU A 95 6.04 15.47 -6.13
CA GLU A 95 5.14 15.06 -7.21
C GLU A 95 4.49 13.70 -6.94
N LEU A 96 4.29 13.33 -5.65
CA LEU A 96 3.64 12.06 -5.33
C LEU A 96 2.22 12.01 -5.89
N PRO A 97 1.89 10.98 -6.70
CA PRO A 97 0.60 10.86 -7.36
C PRO A 97 -0.47 10.14 -6.52
N PHE A 98 -0.19 9.82 -5.28
CA PHE A 98 -1.10 9.13 -4.35
C PHE A 98 -1.23 9.88 -3.02
N PRO A 99 -2.33 9.67 -2.28
CA PRO A 99 -2.58 10.32 -1.00
C PRO A 99 -1.68 9.76 0.12
N MET A 100 -1.22 10.65 1.00
CA MET A 100 -0.57 10.33 2.28
C MET A 100 -1.58 10.54 3.41
N LEU A 101 -2.11 9.45 3.97
CA LEU A 101 -3.16 9.44 4.98
C LEU A 101 -2.58 9.64 6.38
N SER A 102 -3.23 10.51 7.16
CA SER A 102 -2.87 10.84 8.54
C SER A 102 -3.71 10.00 9.52
N ASP A 103 -3.13 8.91 10.03
CA ASP A 103 -3.75 8.10 11.09
C ASP A 103 -3.28 8.55 12.49
N ILE A 104 -3.40 9.86 12.76
CA ILE A 104 -2.91 10.47 14.00
C ILE A 104 -3.53 9.87 15.26
N LYS A 105 -4.75 9.35 15.17
CA LYS A 105 -5.42 8.63 16.26
C LYS A 105 -4.98 7.17 16.39
N ARG A 106 -4.24 6.66 15.42
CA ARG A 106 -3.75 5.28 15.35
C ARG A 106 -4.85 4.21 15.19
N GLU A 107 -6.06 4.63 14.87
CA GLU A 107 -7.23 3.74 14.79
C GLU A 107 -7.10 2.70 13.67
N LEU A 108 -6.68 3.12 12.46
CA LEU A 108 -6.45 2.22 11.35
C LEU A 108 -5.22 1.33 11.57
N THR A 109 -4.12 1.92 12.05
CA THR A 109 -2.88 1.20 12.33
C THR A 109 -3.09 0.11 13.38
N GLU A 110 -3.87 0.41 14.44
CA GLU A 110 -4.24 -0.55 15.48
C GLU A 110 -5.20 -1.62 14.94
N ALA A 111 -6.25 -1.23 14.19
CA ALA A 111 -7.20 -2.16 13.60
C ALA A 111 -6.52 -3.16 12.64
N CYS A 112 -5.51 -2.71 11.87
CA CYS A 112 -4.69 -3.60 11.05
C CYS A 112 -3.73 -4.48 11.87
N GLY A 113 -3.56 -4.20 13.17
CA GLY A 113 -2.63 -4.93 14.05
C GLY A 113 -1.17 -4.68 13.70
N VAL A 114 -0.85 -3.48 13.18
CA VAL A 114 0.51 -3.07 12.78
C VAL A 114 1.03 -1.87 13.58
N LEU A 115 0.38 -1.53 14.69
CA LEU A 115 0.88 -0.54 15.63
C LEU A 115 2.03 -1.14 16.45
N GLY A 116 3.19 -0.51 16.40
CA GLY A 116 4.36 -0.89 17.19
C GLY A 116 4.25 -0.43 18.66
N GLU A 117 5.01 -1.07 19.54
CA GLU A 117 5.07 -0.70 20.98
C GLU A 117 5.56 0.76 21.19
N ASP A 118 6.32 1.29 20.25
CA ASP A 118 6.78 2.68 20.23
C ASP A 118 5.70 3.69 19.75
N GLY A 119 4.48 3.21 19.50
CA GLY A 119 3.33 4.02 19.11
C GLY A 119 3.35 4.52 17.67
N VAL A 120 4.19 3.94 16.80
CA VAL A 120 4.19 4.21 15.35
C VAL A 120 3.83 2.97 14.54
N ALA A 121 3.46 3.16 13.29
CA ALA A 121 3.16 2.06 12.41
C ALA A 121 4.42 1.23 12.10
N GLN A 122 4.27 -0.09 12.05
CA GLN A 122 5.26 -0.96 11.47
C GLN A 122 5.33 -0.76 9.94
N ARG A 123 6.40 -1.23 9.32
CA ARG A 123 6.61 -1.17 7.88
C ARG A 123 5.80 -2.26 7.18
N ALA A 124 4.47 -2.06 7.15
CA ALA A 124 3.49 -3.03 6.63
C ALA A 124 2.98 -2.66 5.24
N THR A 125 2.57 -3.67 4.47
CA THR A 125 1.89 -3.50 3.18
C THR A 125 0.78 -4.53 3.06
N PHE A 126 -0.40 -4.08 2.62
CA PHE A 126 -1.55 -4.91 2.30
C PHE A 126 -1.95 -4.70 0.84
N ILE A 127 -2.28 -5.78 0.13
CA ILE A 127 -3.02 -5.71 -1.12
C ILE A 127 -4.45 -6.16 -0.81
N VAL A 128 -5.41 -5.30 -1.11
CA VAL A 128 -6.83 -5.50 -0.83
C VAL A 128 -7.58 -5.56 -2.15
N ASP A 129 -8.39 -6.57 -2.33
CA ASP A 129 -9.18 -6.78 -3.55
C ASP A 129 -10.42 -5.86 -3.65
N PRO A 130 -11.13 -5.85 -4.78
CA PRO A 130 -12.36 -5.07 -4.97
C PRO A 130 -13.50 -5.40 -3.99
N ASN A 131 -13.48 -6.59 -3.36
CA ASN A 131 -14.46 -7.05 -2.37
C ASN A 131 -14.08 -6.66 -0.93
N ASN A 132 -13.00 -5.91 -0.75
CA ASN A 132 -12.45 -5.50 0.54
C ASN A 132 -11.77 -6.64 1.33
N GLU A 133 -11.36 -7.70 0.67
CA GLU A 133 -10.62 -8.80 1.27
C GLU A 133 -9.11 -8.62 1.08
N ILE A 134 -8.32 -8.89 2.12
CA ILE A 134 -6.85 -8.85 2.06
C ILE A 134 -6.35 -10.08 1.32
N GLN A 135 -5.65 -9.87 0.22
CA GLN A 135 -5.06 -10.92 -0.61
C GLN A 135 -3.54 -11.08 -0.40
N PHE A 136 -2.90 -10.09 0.23
CA PHE A 136 -1.49 -10.11 0.57
C PHE A 136 -1.22 -9.24 1.79
N ALA A 137 -0.35 -9.71 2.68
CA ALA A 137 0.11 -8.96 3.84
C ALA A 137 1.61 -9.20 4.04
N MET A 138 2.37 -8.12 4.23
CA MET A 138 3.82 -8.17 4.46
C MET A 138 4.19 -7.14 5.54
N VAL A 139 5.10 -7.53 6.43
CA VAL A 139 5.74 -6.62 7.39
C VAL A 139 7.25 -6.87 7.37
N THR A 140 8.03 -5.79 7.28
CA THR A 140 9.49 -5.86 7.36
C THR A 140 9.99 -5.16 8.62
N ALA A 141 11.18 -5.56 9.08
CA ALA A 141 11.86 -4.87 10.18
C ALA A 141 12.08 -3.40 9.85
N GLY A 142 12.04 -2.52 10.86
CA GLY A 142 12.13 -1.07 10.68
C GLY A 142 13.37 -0.57 9.93
N SER A 143 14.46 -1.36 9.95
CA SER A 143 15.73 -1.08 9.24
C SER A 143 15.79 -1.60 7.80
N VAL A 144 14.75 -2.28 7.32
CA VAL A 144 14.75 -2.92 5.99
C VAL A 144 13.64 -2.34 5.13
N GLY A 145 14.02 -1.63 4.04
CA GLY A 145 13.09 -1.12 3.05
C GLY A 145 12.43 -2.24 2.24
N ARG A 146 11.20 -1.98 1.78
CA ARG A 146 10.42 -2.90 0.96
C ARG A 146 10.93 -2.96 -0.47
N ASN A 147 10.71 -4.10 -1.12
CA ASN A 147 10.81 -4.19 -2.57
C ASN A 147 9.43 -3.89 -3.19
N VAL A 148 9.22 -2.69 -3.71
CA VAL A 148 7.94 -2.27 -4.29
C VAL A 148 7.62 -3.03 -5.59
N SER A 149 8.64 -3.44 -6.35
CA SER A 149 8.45 -4.27 -7.55
C SER A 149 7.90 -5.65 -7.19
N GLU A 150 8.23 -6.19 -6.01
CA GLU A 150 7.62 -7.43 -5.51
C GLU A 150 6.14 -7.25 -5.17
N VAL A 151 5.75 -6.11 -4.58
CA VAL A 151 4.33 -5.79 -4.34
C VAL A 151 3.56 -5.75 -5.66
N LEU A 152 4.13 -5.12 -6.70
CA LEU A 152 3.55 -5.07 -8.03
C LEU A 152 3.46 -6.46 -8.68
N ARG A 153 4.51 -7.28 -8.56
CA ARG A 153 4.53 -8.67 -9.05
C ARG A 153 3.44 -9.52 -8.41
N VAL A 154 3.25 -9.38 -7.10
CA VAL A 154 2.19 -10.11 -6.37
C VAL A 154 0.82 -9.65 -6.81
N LEU A 155 0.59 -8.34 -7.00
CA LEU A 155 -0.67 -7.82 -7.55
C LEU A 155 -0.96 -8.41 -8.93
N ASP A 156 0.04 -8.45 -9.82
CA ASP A 156 -0.10 -9.09 -11.13
C ASP A 156 -0.54 -10.56 -11.01
N ALA A 157 0.08 -11.31 -10.10
CA ALA A 157 -0.27 -12.72 -9.88
C ALA A 157 -1.69 -12.89 -9.33
N LEU A 158 -2.10 -12.05 -8.37
CA LEU A 158 -3.45 -12.09 -7.79
C LEU A 158 -4.54 -11.80 -8.84
N GLN A 159 -4.23 -10.93 -9.80
CA GLN A 159 -5.19 -10.56 -10.86
C GLN A 159 -5.32 -11.60 -11.98
N THR A 160 -4.48 -12.62 -12.05
CA THR A 160 -4.64 -13.70 -13.04
C THR A 160 -5.78 -14.65 -12.72
N ASP A 161 -6.14 -14.79 -11.43
CA ASP A 161 -7.05 -15.82 -10.90
C ASP A 161 -6.62 -17.25 -11.28
N GLU A 162 -5.30 -17.45 -11.51
CA GLU A 162 -4.71 -18.72 -11.97
C GLU A 162 -3.64 -19.21 -10.97
N LEU A 163 -3.19 -20.45 -11.15
CA LEU A 163 -2.15 -21.03 -10.29
C LEU A 163 -0.77 -20.52 -10.73
N CYS A 164 -0.30 -19.45 -10.10
CA CYS A 164 1.02 -18.89 -10.34
C CYS A 164 2.10 -19.69 -9.59
N PRO A 165 3.08 -20.31 -10.31
CA PRO A 165 4.15 -21.04 -9.65
C PRO A 165 5.12 -20.13 -8.88
N CYS A 166 6.02 -20.74 -8.10
CA CYS A 166 7.10 -20.03 -7.42
C CYS A 166 7.88 -19.14 -8.41
N ASN A 167 8.20 -17.90 -8.01
CA ASN A 167 8.90 -16.91 -8.83
C ASN A 167 8.20 -16.52 -10.14
N TRP A 168 6.89 -16.73 -10.23
CA TRP A 168 6.13 -16.31 -11.38
C TRP A 168 6.25 -14.79 -11.61
N ASN A 169 6.36 -14.38 -12.85
CA ASN A 169 6.32 -12.99 -13.26
C ASN A 169 5.29 -12.81 -14.39
N LYS A 170 4.74 -11.62 -14.53
CA LYS A 170 3.78 -11.28 -15.58
C LYS A 170 4.28 -11.68 -16.96
N GLY A 171 3.45 -12.42 -17.67
CA GLY A 171 3.78 -12.98 -18.98
C GLY A 171 4.42 -14.38 -18.96
N ALA A 172 4.73 -14.94 -17.80
CA ALA A 172 5.12 -16.33 -17.66
C ALA A 172 3.88 -17.25 -17.62
N ASP A 173 4.07 -18.53 -17.95
CA ASP A 173 3.01 -19.53 -17.93
C ASP A 173 2.53 -19.78 -16.48
N THR A 174 1.22 -20.04 -16.36
CA THR A 174 0.57 -20.50 -15.12
C THR A 174 0.42 -22.02 -15.14
N LEU A 175 0.08 -22.60 -13.99
CA LEU A 175 -0.10 -24.04 -13.85
C LEU A 175 -1.56 -24.43 -14.17
N ASP A 176 -1.74 -25.50 -14.96
CA ASP A 176 -3.02 -26.12 -15.20
C ASP A 176 -3.18 -27.36 -14.32
N ALA A 177 -4.01 -27.22 -13.25
CA ALA A 177 -4.24 -28.31 -12.31
C ALA A 177 -4.77 -29.58 -12.96
N THR A 178 -5.61 -29.45 -13.99
CA THR A 178 -6.21 -30.59 -14.69
C THR A 178 -5.13 -31.39 -15.43
N LYS A 179 -4.21 -30.70 -16.12
CA LYS A 179 -3.09 -31.36 -16.80
C LYS A 179 -2.12 -32.02 -15.80
N LEU A 180 -1.83 -31.35 -14.69
CA LEU A 180 -0.94 -31.87 -13.67
C LEU A 180 -1.52 -33.13 -13.00
N MET A 181 -2.82 -33.19 -12.75
CA MET A 181 -3.49 -34.37 -12.20
C MET A 181 -3.68 -35.50 -13.21
N ALA A 182 -3.74 -35.21 -14.50
CA ALA A 182 -3.85 -36.23 -15.55
C ALA A 182 -2.56 -37.03 -15.80
N GLY A 183 -1.47 -36.70 -15.12
CA GLY A 183 -0.23 -37.48 -15.15
C GLY A 183 0.54 -37.34 -16.45
N ALA A 184 0.66 -36.13 -16.95
CA ALA A 184 1.56 -35.82 -18.06
C ALA A 184 3.01 -36.01 -17.67
#